data_976072fb0ef6de4df162e7517aa3e194
#
_entry.id   976072fb0ef6de4df162e7517aa3e194
#
_cell.length_a   1.000
_cell.length_b   1.000
_cell.length_c   1.000
_cell.angle_alpha   90.00
_cell.angle_beta   90.00
_cell.angle_gamma   90.00
#
_symmetry.space_group_name_H-M   'P 1'
#
loop_
_entity.id
_entity.type
_entity.pdbx_description
1 polymer ?
#
loop_
_entity_poly.entity_id
_entity_poly.type
_entity_poly.pdbx_seq_one_letter_code
_entity_poly.pdbx_strand_id
1 'polypeptide(L)'
;MSIRLFLVRHGLSTFNKQGLIQGRIDESYLTDEGYKQAKLTGNILNEIKFDKIYSSPLKRAAETAKEIEKSFEENFDIHYDKNLLEVDLYQWSGLTSEQIKSKYKDAYLIWKN
;
A
#
# COMPACT_ATOMS: atom_id res chain seq x y z
N MET A 1 28.34 1.90 -10.77
CA MET A 1 26.99 1.31 -10.93
C MET A 1 26.00 2.08 -10.08
N SER A 2 24.88 2.48 -10.63
CA SER A 2 23.85 3.19 -9.88
C SER A 2 22.54 2.39 -9.91
N ILE A 3 21.76 2.58 -8.86
CA ILE A 3 20.43 1.97 -8.74
C ILE A 3 19.41 3.10 -8.69
N ARG A 4 18.37 2.98 -9.50
CA ARG A 4 17.21 3.89 -9.45
C ARG A 4 16.07 3.15 -8.78
N LEU A 5 15.57 3.70 -7.71
CA LEU A 5 14.47 3.12 -6.94
C LEU A 5 13.23 3.99 -7.04
N PHE A 6 12.12 3.37 -7.43
CA PHE A 6 10.83 4.04 -7.51
C PHE A 6 9.94 3.47 -6.40
N LEU A 7 9.53 4.32 -5.49
CA LEU A 7 8.64 3.96 -4.39
C LEU A 7 7.21 4.35 -4.76
N VAL A 8 6.31 3.39 -4.68
CA VAL A 8 4.90 3.59 -5.03
C VAL A 8 4.04 3.21 -3.84
N ARG A 9 3.16 4.12 -3.45
CA ARG A 9 2.15 3.84 -2.44
C ARG A 9 1.01 3.05 -3.08
N HIS A 10 0.40 2.12 -2.31
CA HIS A 10 -0.78 1.41 -2.79
C HIS A 10 -1.94 2.37 -3.08
N GLY A 11 -2.84 1.97 -3.96
CA GLY A 11 -4.05 2.73 -4.27
C GLY A 11 -5.03 2.77 -3.10
N LEU A 12 -6.11 3.52 -3.26
CA LEU A 12 -7.14 3.66 -2.25
C LEU A 12 -7.71 2.30 -1.88
N SER A 13 -7.61 1.96 -0.60
CA SER A 13 -8.11 0.70 -0.06
C SER A 13 -9.46 0.88 0.63
N THR A 14 -10.13 -0.23 0.92
CA THR A 14 -11.41 -0.19 1.63
C THR A 14 -11.27 0.44 3.01
N PHE A 15 -10.19 0.14 3.73
CA PHE A 15 -9.93 0.74 5.04
C PHE A 15 -9.63 2.24 4.93
N ASN A 16 -8.87 2.65 3.91
CA ASN A 16 -8.63 4.09 3.65
C ASN A 16 -9.96 4.83 3.48
N LYS A 17 -10.85 4.27 2.66
CA LYS A 17 -12.14 4.87 2.38
C LYS A 17 -13.01 4.99 3.63
N GLN A 18 -12.91 4.02 4.54
CA GLN A 18 -13.66 3.99 5.78
C GLN A 18 -12.96 4.76 6.92
N GLY A 19 -11.76 5.28 6.69
CA GLY A 19 -10.99 5.98 7.71
C GLY A 19 -10.43 5.08 8.79
N LEU A 20 -10.21 3.80 8.48
CA LEU A 20 -9.66 2.83 9.42
C LEU A 20 -8.15 2.73 9.29
N ILE A 21 -7.49 2.53 10.42
CA ILE A 21 -6.05 2.26 10.45
C ILE A 21 -5.82 0.82 9.96
N GLN A 22 -4.89 0.64 9.05
CA GLN A 22 -4.64 -0.65 8.42
C GLN A 22 -3.56 -1.47 9.10
N GLY A 23 -2.39 -0.88 9.30
CA GLY A 23 -1.25 -1.62 9.80
C GLY A 23 -0.99 -2.87 8.95
N ARG A 24 -0.90 -4.04 9.59
CA ARG A 24 -0.69 -5.32 8.91
C ARG A 24 -1.97 -6.11 8.65
N ILE A 25 -3.14 -5.53 8.95
CA ILE A 25 -4.43 -6.17 8.63
C ILE A 25 -4.53 -6.37 7.11
N ASP A 26 -4.94 -7.57 6.70
CA ASP A 26 -5.06 -7.95 5.30
C ASP A 26 -6.53 -8.13 4.84
N GLU A 27 -7.50 -7.67 5.64
CA GLU A 27 -8.89 -7.59 5.22
C GLU A 27 -9.15 -6.40 4.29
N SER A 28 -8.24 -5.43 4.27
CA SER A 28 -8.33 -4.26 3.40
C SER A 28 -7.81 -4.59 1.99
N TYR A 29 -8.58 -4.24 0.97
CA TYR A 29 -8.22 -4.47 -0.43
C TYR A 29 -8.48 -3.21 -1.25
N LEU A 30 -8.02 -3.17 -2.50
CA LEU A 30 -8.22 -2.00 -3.36
C LEU A 30 -9.69 -1.79 -3.68
N THR A 31 -10.11 -0.54 -3.63
CA THR A 31 -11.40 -0.09 -4.17
C THR A 31 -11.29 0.04 -5.69
N ASP A 32 -12.43 0.20 -6.38
CA ASP A 32 -12.44 0.49 -7.83
C ASP A 32 -11.60 1.73 -8.14
N GLU A 33 -11.70 2.74 -7.30
CA GLU A 33 -10.91 3.96 -7.41
C GLU A 33 -9.41 3.69 -7.23
N GLY A 34 -9.07 2.79 -6.29
CA GLY A 34 -7.70 2.35 -6.07
C GLY A 34 -7.11 1.66 -7.29
N TYR A 35 -7.88 0.82 -7.96
CA TYR A 35 -7.46 0.19 -9.22
C TYR A 35 -7.23 1.23 -10.32
N LYS A 36 -8.08 2.23 -10.43
CA LYS A 36 -7.89 3.32 -11.39
C LYS A 36 -6.61 4.10 -11.12
N GLN A 37 -6.34 4.39 -9.85
CA GLN A 37 -5.09 5.05 -9.44
C GLN A 37 -3.86 4.22 -9.82
N ALA A 38 -3.90 2.92 -9.55
CA ALA A 38 -2.80 2.01 -9.89
C ALA A 38 -2.58 1.95 -11.41
N LYS A 39 -3.66 1.90 -12.19
CA LYS A 39 -3.58 1.91 -13.64
C LYS A 39 -2.94 3.19 -14.17
N LEU A 40 -3.33 4.34 -13.64
CA LEU A 40 -2.72 5.62 -14.02
C LEU A 40 -1.24 5.66 -13.69
N THR A 41 -0.85 5.16 -12.52
CA THR A 41 0.55 5.05 -12.13
C THR A 41 1.31 4.16 -13.11
N GLY A 42 0.75 3.01 -13.45
CA GLY A 42 1.34 2.10 -14.43
C GLY A 42 1.54 2.75 -15.79
N ASN A 43 0.55 3.52 -16.25
CA ASN A 43 0.63 4.23 -17.53
C ASN A 43 1.73 5.31 -17.53
N ILE A 44 1.97 5.93 -16.39
CA ILE A 44 3.06 6.91 -16.25
C ILE A 44 4.42 6.21 -16.24
N LEU A 45 4.51 5.07 -15.57
CA LEU A 45 5.77 4.34 -15.39
C LEU A 45 6.14 3.45 -16.57
N ASN A 46 5.23 3.18 -17.50
CA ASN A 46 5.46 2.21 -18.56
C ASN A 46 6.54 2.63 -19.57
N GLU A 47 6.93 3.88 -19.61
CA GLU A 47 8.02 4.36 -20.46
C GLU A 47 9.40 4.12 -19.85
N ILE A 48 9.43 3.77 -18.56
CA ILE A 48 10.67 3.49 -17.85
C ILE A 48 10.92 1.98 -17.91
N LYS A 49 12.15 1.60 -18.26
CA LYS A 49 12.53 0.20 -18.27
C LYS A 49 12.97 -0.23 -16.89
N PHE A 50 12.19 -1.10 -16.26
CA PHE A 50 12.51 -1.64 -14.94
C PHE A 50 13.19 -3.01 -15.06
N ASP A 51 14.01 -3.33 -14.08
CA ASP A 51 14.65 -4.64 -13.98
C ASP A 51 13.86 -5.57 -13.06
N LYS A 52 13.29 -5.02 -11.98
CA LYS A 52 12.58 -5.81 -10.96
C LYS A 52 11.44 -5.02 -10.33
N ILE A 53 10.42 -5.76 -9.88
CA ILE A 53 9.30 -5.22 -9.13
C ILE A 53 9.21 -5.98 -7.81
N TYR A 54 9.19 -5.22 -6.72
CA TYR A 54 8.99 -5.76 -5.37
C TYR A 54 7.69 -5.21 -4.79
N SER A 55 7.00 -6.02 -4.00
CA SER A 55 5.76 -5.60 -3.35
C SER A 55 5.65 -6.20 -1.96
N SER A 56 4.98 -5.46 -1.08
CA SER A 56 4.45 -6.05 0.14
C SER A 56 3.47 -7.18 -0.22
N PRO A 57 3.39 -8.25 0.57
CA PRO A 57 2.43 -9.33 0.32
C PRO A 57 0.99 -8.98 0.69
N LEU A 58 0.74 -7.87 1.37
CA LEU A 58 -0.63 -7.46 1.73
C LEU A 58 -1.46 -7.19 0.46
N LYS A 59 -2.73 -7.58 0.49
CA LYS A 59 -3.62 -7.52 -0.68
C LYS A 59 -3.61 -6.16 -1.37
N ARG A 60 -3.77 -5.08 -0.63
CA ARG A 60 -3.83 -3.73 -1.19
C ARG A 60 -2.55 -3.35 -1.96
N ALA A 61 -1.40 -3.79 -1.47
CA ALA A 61 -0.13 -3.55 -2.14
C ALA A 61 0.08 -4.50 -3.32
N ALA A 62 -0.21 -5.78 -3.13
CA ALA A 62 -0.08 -6.79 -4.18
C ALA A 62 -1.00 -6.49 -5.36
N GLU A 63 -2.23 -6.09 -5.11
CA GLU A 63 -3.19 -5.72 -6.15
C GLU A 63 -2.73 -4.47 -6.91
N THR A 64 -2.17 -3.48 -6.19
CA THR A 64 -1.59 -2.29 -6.81
C THR A 64 -0.43 -2.67 -7.73
N ALA A 65 0.49 -3.50 -7.25
CA ALA A 65 1.65 -3.94 -8.02
C ALA A 65 1.24 -4.70 -9.28
N LYS A 66 0.25 -5.60 -9.17
CA LYS A 66 -0.27 -6.36 -10.32
C LYS A 66 -0.89 -5.44 -11.37
N GLU A 67 -1.65 -4.45 -10.93
CA GLU A 67 -2.31 -3.51 -11.85
C GLU A 67 -1.27 -2.64 -12.57
N ILE A 68 -0.23 -2.21 -11.89
CA ILE A 68 0.88 -1.47 -12.49
C ILE A 68 1.61 -2.35 -13.51
N GLU A 69 1.91 -3.59 -13.16
CA GLU A 69 2.63 -4.53 -14.02
C GLU A 69 1.88 -4.78 -15.34
N LYS A 70 0.56 -4.79 -15.33
CA LYS A 70 -0.25 -4.95 -16.54
C LYS A 70 -0.01 -3.85 -17.58
N SER A 71 0.45 -2.69 -17.18
CA SER A 71 0.73 -1.57 -18.08
C SER A 71 2.09 -1.69 -18.77
N PHE A 72 2.94 -2.61 -18.32
CA PHE A 72 4.27 -2.81 -18.88
C PHE A 72 4.22 -3.78 -20.06
N GLU A 73 5.06 -3.53 -21.05
CA GLU A 73 5.15 -4.42 -22.23
C GLU A 73 5.74 -5.78 -21.86
N GLU A 74 6.74 -5.78 -20.97
CA GLU A 74 7.35 -7.01 -20.49
C GLU A 74 6.56 -7.57 -19.31
N ASN A 75 6.49 -8.90 -19.21
CA ASN A 75 5.92 -9.56 -18.06
C ASN A 75 6.97 -9.65 -16.93
N PHE A 76 6.60 -9.20 -15.75
CA PHE A 76 7.46 -9.28 -14.58
C PHE A 76 6.91 -10.26 -13.57
N ASP A 77 7.79 -11.06 -12.98
CA ASP A 77 7.47 -11.79 -11.76
C ASP A 77 7.61 -10.81 -10.59
N ILE A 78 6.50 -10.54 -9.92
CA ILE A 78 6.52 -9.64 -8.77
C ILE A 78 7.10 -10.39 -7.58
N HIS A 79 8.13 -9.82 -6.96
CA HIS A 79 8.76 -10.38 -5.76
C HIS A 79 8.03 -9.84 -4.52
N TYR A 80 7.34 -10.72 -3.82
CA TYR A 80 6.65 -10.35 -2.57
C TYR A 80 7.60 -10.54 -1.40
N ASP A 81 7.83 -9.49 -0.64
CA ASP A 81 8.80 -9.49 0.44
C ASP A 81 8.15 -9.02 1.75
N LYS A 82 8.22 -9.88 2.76
CA LYS A 82 7.68 -9.58 4.10
C LYS A 82 8.36 -8.38 4.76
N ASN A 83 9.57 -8.05 4.34
CA ASN A 83 10.27 -6.87 4.85
C ASN A 83 9.62 -5.55 4.39
N LEU A 84 8.71 -5.63 3.42
CA LEU A 84 7.94 -4.47 2.94
C LEU A 84 6.56 -4.36 3.61
N LEU A 85 6.31 -5.15 4.65
CA LEU A 85 5.08 -5.03 5.42
C LEU A 85 5.04 -3.68 6.14
N GLU A 86 3.82 -3.17 6.28
CA GLU A 86 3.54 -1.97 7.04
C GLU A 86 3.89 -2.17 8.53
N VAL A 87 4.05 -1.07 9.26
CA VAL A 87 4.22 -1.12 10.71
C VAL A 87 3.02 -1.85 11.32
N ASP A 88 3.30 -2.76 12.24
CA ASP A 88 2.24 -3.44 12.98
C ASP A 88 1.70 -2.50 14.07
N LEU A 89 0.47 -2.09 13.92
CA LEU A 89 -0.19 -1.18 14.85
C LEU A 89 -1.06 -1.91 15.88
N TYR A 90 -1.00 -3.24 15.88
CA TYR A 90 -1.62 -4.09 16.88
C TYR A 90 -3.09 -3.70 17.15
N GLN A 91 -3.36 -3.22 18.36
CA GLN A 91 -4.71 -2.86 18.81
C GLN A 91 -5.33 -1.67 18.07
N TRP A 92 -4.53 -0.86 17.38
CA TRP A 92 -5.03 0.27 16.61
C TRP A 92 -5.57 -0.15 15.25
N SER A 93 -5.15 -1.30 14.76
CA SER A 93 -5.56 -1.81 13.45
C SER A 93 -7.06 -2.03 13.40
N GLY A 94 -7.71 -1.52 12.35
CA GLY A 94 -9.15 -1.62 12.19
C GLY A 94 -9.96 -0.57 12.95
N LEU A 95 -9.29 0.36 13.64
CA LEU A 95 -9.95 1.45 14.35
C LEU A 95 -9.88 2.75 13.57
N THR A 96 -10.84 3.65 13.81
CA THR A 96 -10.76 5.02 13.32
C THR A 96 -9.83 5.85 14.20
N SER A 97 -9.37 6.99 13.69
CA SER A 97 -8.58 7.94 14.48
C SER A 97 -9.31 8.39 15.74
N GLU A 98 -10.63 8.58 15.64
CA GLU A 98 -11.45 8.99 16.80
C GLU A 98 -11.51 7.90 17.87
N GLN A 99 -11.64 6.63 17.46
CA GLN A 99 -11.64 5.50 18.38
C GLN A 99 -10.30 5.37 19.10
N ILE A 100 -9.20 5.54 18.36
CA ILE A 100 -7.85 5.52 18.94
C ILE A 100 -7.68 6.66 19.96
N LYS A 101 -8.08 7.85 19.58
CA LYS A 101 -8.02 9.03 20.43
C LYS A 101 -8.82 8.84 21.73
N SER A 102 -9.96 8.17 21.65
CA SER A 102 -10.82 7.89 22.80
C SER A 102 -10.25 6.81 23.71
N LYS A 103 -9.79 5.68 23.13
CA LYS A 103 -9.32 4.53 23.89
C LYS A 103 -7.86 4.63 24.33
N TYR A 104 -7.03 5.30 23.56
CA TYR A 104 -5.57 5.35 23.74
C TYR A 104 -5.09 6.79 23.70
N LYS A 105 -5.74 7.67 24.45
CA LYS A 105 -5.52 9.11 24.41
C LYS A 105 -4.04 9.50 24.53
N ASP A 106 -3.36 8.97 25.54
CA ASP A 106 -1.96 9.35 25.81
C ASP A 106 -1.04 8.88 24.68
N ALA A 107 -1.19 7.62 24.23
CA ALA A 107 -0.41 7.07 23.14
C ALA A 107 -0.69 7.81 21.84
N TYR A 108 -1.95 8.16 21.58
CA TYR A 108 -2.35 8.93 20.42
C TYR A 108 -1.70 10.30 20.36
N LEU A 109 -1.67 11.01 21.50
CA LEU A 109 -1.04 12.33 21.58
C LEU A 109 0.46 12.27 21.31
N ILE A 110 1.13 11.23 21.80
CA ILE A 110 2.56 11.02 21.54
C ILE A 110 2.79 10.77 20.05
N TRP A 111 1.98 9.90 19.43
CA TRP A 111 2.11 9.56 18.00
C TRP A 111 1.81 10.75 17.09
N LYS A 112 0.81 11.56 17.45
CA LYS A 112 0.38 12.72 16.66
C LYS A 112 1.44 13.82 16.62
N ASN A 113 2.20 13.98 17.71
CA ASN A 113 3.25 14.99 17.84
C ASN A 113 4.63 14.42 17.51
#